data_aef325e08adf8e6b2cffde27fe3e99e2
#
_entry.id   aef325e08adf8e6b2cffde27fe3e99e2
#
_cell.length_a   1.000
_cell.length_b   1.000
_cell.length_c   1.000
_cell.angle_alpha   90.00
_cell.angle_beta   90.00
_cell.angle_gamma   90.00
#
_symmetry.space_group_name_H-M   'P 1'
#
loop_
_entity.id
_entity.type
_entity.pdbx_description
1 polymer ?
#
loop_
_entity_poly.entity_id
_entity_poly.type
_entity_poly.pdbx_seq_one_letter_code
_entity_poly.pdbx_strand_id
1 'polypeptide(L)'
;MSTTPNVPYRLEFSVEVPGTPEQVWQAIATAKGMSAWFTPTEMEEREGGSLHFTMGPEMGSDGQVTAWEPPRRLVYEEDWAALMGKDPDALSPLTSEFLVEAQSGGTCIVRVTSSGFGTGAAWESEFWDTMGPGWMPFFDNLRLYLSHFPGQEATHLEATASHPGDADALWSTLHDALGLGDEGATVEVRGATGTVERVGERQTLVRLTTPVPGMLSVYTWDEGSGKATAGVRAYLFSADAADYVRREEPAWQAWLQGLSVPA
;
A
#
# COMPACT_ATOMS: atom_id res chain seq x y z
N MET A 1 35.47 -8.45 -3.82
CA MET A 1 35.02 -9.38 -4.88
C MET A 1 33.53 -9.10 -5.04
N SER A 2 33.16 -8.51 -6.16
CA SER A 2 31.72 -8.31 -6.46
C SER A 2 31.11 -9.70 -6.67
N THR A 3 30.26 -10.13 -5.78
CA THR A 3 29.50 -11.38 -5.96
C THR A 3 28.36 -11.07 -6.92
N THR A 4 28.37 -11.67 -8.10
CA THR A 4 27.24 -11.55 -9.03
C THR A 4 25.98 -12.12 -8.36
N PRO A 5 24.84 -11.39 -8.35
CA PRO A 5 23.59 -11.87 -7.80
C PRO A 5 23.17 -13.17 -8.50
N ASN A 6 22.95 -14.24 -7.74
CA ASN A 6 22.61 -15.55 -8.30
C ASN A 6 21.65 -16.40 -7.45
N VAL A 7 21.23 -15.89 -6.28
CA VAL A 7 20.23 -16.54 -5.45
C VAL A 7 18.85 -16.05 -5.92
N PRO A 8 18.02 -16.92 -6.50
CA PRO A 8 16.71 -16.51 -6.99
C PRO A 8 15.72 -16.35 -5.83
N TYR A 9 14.96 -15.28 -5.89
CA TYR A 9 13.80 -15.01 -5.03
C TYR A 9 12.54 -14.90 -5.88
N ARG A 10 11.42 -15.42 -5.39
CA ARG A 10 10.12 -15.35 -6.06
C ARG A 10 9.00 -15.44 -5.04
N LEU A 11 8.06 -14.52 -5.14
CA LEU A 11 6.77 -14.56 -4.46
C LEU A 11 5.66 -14.53 -5.49
N GLU A 12 4.56 -15.22 -5.21
CA GLU A 12 3.36 -15.21 -6.02
C GLU A 12 2.13 -15.18 -5.11
N PHE A 13 1.22 -14.28 -5.40
CA PHE A 13 -0.07 -14.20 -4.72
C PHE A 13 -1.14 -13.76 -5.71
N SER A 14 -2.40 -13.97 -5.34
CA SER A 14 -3.54 -13.58 -6.16
C SER A 14 -4.67 -13.03 -5.30
N VAL A 15 -5.40 -12.09 -5.87
CA VAL A 15 -6.59 -11.52 -5.26
C VAL A 15 -7.75 -11.53 -6.26
N GLU A 16 -8.93 -11.93 -5.81
CA GLU A 16 -10.16 -11.74 -6.57
C GLU A 16 -10.70 -10.33 -6.31
N VAL A 17 -10.99 -9.61 -7.38
CA VAL A 17 -11.50 -8.23 -7.36
C VAL A 17 -12.72 -8.09 -8.25
N PRO A 18 -13.69 -7.19 -7.93
CA PRO A 18 -14.81 -6.91 -8.81
C PRO A 18 -14.36 -6.07 -10.01
N GLY A 19 -15.11 -6.20 -11.13
CA GLY A 19 -14.92 -5.38 -12.32
C GLY A 19 -14.56 -6.18 -13.56
N THR A 20 -14.58 -5.48 -14.71
CA THR A 20 -14.10 -6.04 -15.98
C THR A 20 -12.58 -5.98 -16.08
N PRO A 21 -11.94 -6.76 -16.95
CA PRO A 21 -10.50 -6.66 -17.17
C PRO A 21 -10.01 -5.23 -17.46
N GLU A 22 -10.79 -4.44 -18.21
CA GLU A 22 -10.47 -3.06 -18.53
C GLU A 22 -10.52 -2.14 -17.28
N GLN A 23 -11.50 -2.34 -16.39
CA GLN A 23 -11.59 -1.58 -15.13
C GLN A 23 -10.43 -1.93 -14.18
N VAL A 24 -10.12 -3.22 -14.06
CA VAL A 24 -8.99 -3.69 -13.27
C VAL A 24 -7.67 -3.19 -13.86
N TRP A 25 -7.51 -3.26 -15.19
CA TRP A 25 -6.35 -2.70 -15.87
C TRP A 25 -6.15 -1.22 -15.57
N GLN A 26 -7.21 -0.42 -15.64
CA GLN A 26 -7.12 1.00 -15.27
C GLN A 26 -6.65 1.21 -13.83
N ALA A 27 -7.03 0.34 -12.91
CA ALA A 27 -6.61 0.43 -11.52
C ALA A 27 -5.14 0.06 -11.30
N ILE A 28 -4.63 -0.98 -11.99
CA ILE A 28 -3.28 -1.52 -11.72
C ILE A 28 -2.20 -1.02 -12.68
N ALA A 29 -2.57 -0.44 -13.81
CA ALA A 29 -1.64 -0.16 -14.90
C ALA A 29 -1.61 1.32 -15.33
N THR A 30 -2.28 2.20 -14.62
CA THR A 30 -2.18 3.64 -14.84
C THR A 30 -1.65 4.35 -13.60
N ALA A 31 -0.96 5.47 -13.79
CA ALA A 31 -0.46 6.29 -12.67
C ALA A 31 -1.60 6.69 -11.72
N LYS A 32 -2.71 7.16 -12.28
CA LYS A 32 -3.92 7.54 -11.55
C LYS A 32 -4.55 6.35 -10.80
N GLY A 33 -4.65 5.20 -11.48
CA GLY A 33 -5.23 4.00 -10.90
C GLY A 33 -4.40 3.45 -9.75
N MET A 34 -3.08 3.28 -9.95
CA MET A 34 -2.16 2.85 -8.90
C MET A 34 -2.21 3.78 -7.68
N SER A 35 -2.19 5.08 -7.89
CA SER A 35 -2.28 6.06 -6.82
C SER A 35 -3.59 5.94 -6.02
N ALA A 36 -4.66 5.38 -6.59
CA ALA A 36 -5.95 5.32 -5.91
C ALA A 36 -6.07 4.21 -4.85
N TRP A 37 -5.13 3.28 -4.76
CA TRP A 37 -5.19 2.18 -3.79
C TRP A 37 -3.83 1.76 -3.23
N PHE A 38 -2.73 2.12 -3.90
CA PHE A 38 -1.38 1.75 -3.50
C PHE A 38 -0.65 2.98 -2.92
N THR A 39 0.26 3.58 -3.66
CA THR A 39 1.02 4.76 -3.22
C THR A 39 1.02 5.80 -4.35
N PRO A 40 1.24 7.08 -4.09
CA PRO A 40 1.36 8.07 -5.15
C PRO A 40 2.36 7.61 -6.20
N THR A 41 1.89 7.50 -7.44
CA THR A 41 2.60 6.89 -8.56
C THR A 41 2.67 7.85 -9.73
N GLU A 42 3.86 8.03 -10.26
CA GLU A 42 4.09 8.64 -11.57
C GLU A 42 4.55 7.55 -12.53
N MET A 43 3.93 7.45 -13.71
CA MET A 43 4.24 6.40 -14.68
C MET A 43 3.97 6.88 -16.11
N GLU A 44 4.91 6.61 -17.00
CA GLU A 44 4.66 6.65 -18.43
C GLU A 44 4.01 5.34 -18.85
N GLU A 45 2.72 5.40 -19.22
CA GLU A 45 1.84 4.25 -19.48
C GLU A 45 2.16 3.56 -20.83
N ARG A 46 3.36 2.99 -20.93
CA ARG A 46 3.86 2.27 -22.12
C ARG A 46 5.06 1.40 -21.76
N GLU A 47 5.36 0.42 -22.59
CA GLU A 47 6.63 -0.32 -22.51
C GLU A 47 7.84 0.64 -22.67
N GLY A 48 8.85 0.44 -21.84
CA GLY A 48 10.03 1.31 -21.74
C GLY A 48 9.77 2.64 -21.00
N GLY A 49 8.55 2.84 -20.48
CA GLY A 49 8.19 4.03 -19.72
C GLY A 49 8.81 4.08 -18.33
N SER A 50 9.09 5.29 -17.83
CA SER A 50 9.54 5.50 -16.46
C SER A 50 8.42 5.25 -15.45
N LEU A 51 8.79 4.84 -14.25
CA LEU A 51 7.91 4.61 -13.11
C LEU A 51 8.56 5.18 -11.85
N HIS A 52 7.76 5.86 -11.02
CA HIS A 52 8.19 6.32 -9.70
C HIS A 52 7.07 6.11 -8.69
N PHE A 53 7.40 5.46 -7.57
CA PHE A 53 6.54 5.33 -6.40
C PHE A 53 7.03 6.24 -5.28
N THR A 54 6.14 7.08 -4.74
CA THR A 54 6.43 7.89 -3.55
C THR A 54 5.96 7.14 -2.31
N MET A 55 6.88 6.78 -1.42
CA MET A 55 6.59 5.99 -0.20
C MET A 55 6.66 6.83 1.08
N GLY A 56 6.98 8.10 0.97
CA GLY A 56 7.12 9.06 2.05
C GLY A 56 7.88 10.30 1.60
N PRO A 57 8.09 11.31 2.48
CA PRO A 57 8.65 12.62 2.08
C PRO A 57 10.05 12.56 1.42
N GLU A 58 10.85 11.57 1.80
CA GLU A 58 12.23 11.38 1.30
C GLU A 58 12.48 9.94 0.81
N MET A 59 11.41 9.15 0.66
CA MET A 59 11.52 7.74 0.28
C MET A 59 10.66 7.46 -0.95
N GLY A 60 11.26 6.86 -1.95
CA GLY A 60 10.59 6.45 -3.17
C GLY A 60 11.38 5.37 -3.89
N SER A 61 10.76 4.76 -4.88
CA SER A 61 11.37 3.76 -5.75
C SER A 61 11.25 4.20 -7.19
N ASP A 62 12.37 4.22 -7.90
CA ASP A 62 12.41 4.45 -9.33
C ASP A 62 12.42 3.12 -10.09
N GLY A 63 11.75 3.09 -11.22
CA GLY A 63 11.64 1.89 -12.02
C GLY A 63 11.33 2.14 -13.48
N GLN A 64 11.16 1.05 -14.21
CA GLN A 64 10.82 1.06 -15.62
C GLN A 64 9.76 -0.01 -15.94
N VAL A 65 8.78 0.36 -16.76
CA VAL A 65 7.81 -0.59 -17.32
C VAL A 65 8.50 -1.42 -18.39
N THR A 66 8.57 -2.73 -18.20
CA THR A 66 9.23 -3.66 -19.13
C THR A 66 8.26 -4.45 -20.00
N ALA A 67 6.96 -4.51 -19.63
CA ALA A 67 5.89 -4.99 -20.51
C ALA A 67 4.59 -4.24 -20.22
N TRP A 68 3.87 -3.88 -21.29
CA TRP A 68 2.60 -3.16 -21.26
C TRP A 68 1.63 -3.81 -22.26
N GLU A 69 0.79 -4.72 -21.80
CA GLU A 69 -0.12 -5.52 -22.62
C GLU A 69 -1.60 -5.36 -22.16
N PRO A 70 -2.26 -4.23 -22.47
CA PRO A 70 -3.65 -4.00 -22.06
C PRO A 70 -4.63 -5.05 -22.64
N PRO A 71 -5.64 -5.48 -21.86
CA PRO A 71 -5.86 -5.22 -20.44
C PRO A 71 -5.34 -6.34 -19.55
N ARG A 72 -4.29 -7.05 -19.95
CA ARG A 72 -3.94 -8.37 -19.41
C ARG A 72 -2.66 -8.41 -18.56
N ARG A 73 -1.59 -7.69 -18.98
CA ARG A 73 -0.28 -7.89 -18.37
C ARG A 73 0.53 -6.60 -18.25
N LEU A 74 0.93 -6.26 -17.03
CA LEU A 74 1.90 -5.22 -16.71
C LEU A 74 3.11 -5.87 -16.07
N VAL A 75 4.32 -5.48 -16.50
CA VAL A 75 5.58 -5.81 -15.82
C VAL A 75 6.38 -4.54 -15.66
N TYR A 76 6.95 -4.37 -14.47
CA TYR A 76 7.92 -3.31 -14.21
C TYR A 76 9.06 -3.83 -13.35
N GLU A 77 10.17 -3.13 -13.42
CA GLU A 77 11.37 -3.37 -12.62
C GLU A 77 11.67 -2.14 -11.77
N GLU A 78 12.11 -2.36 -10.53
CA GLU A 78 12.46 -1.32 -9.56
C GLU A 78 13.87 -1.54 -9.03
N ASP A 79 14.60 -0.45 -8.76
CA ASP A 79 15.87 -0.49 -8.04
C ASP A 79 15.63 -0.57 -6.52
N TRP A 80 15.32 -1.77 -6.06
CA TRP A 80 15.08 -2.00 -4.63
C TRP A 80 16.37 -1.98 -3.78
N ALA A 81 17.54 -2.11 -4.39
CA ALA A 81 18.80 -1.97 -3.68
C ALA A 81 18.96 -0.55 -3.16
N ALA A 82 18.66 0.46 -4.01
CA ALA A 82 18.68 1.86 -3.61
C ALA A 82 17.66 2.13 -2.48
N LEU A 83 16.45 1.58 -2.59
CA LEU A 83 15.41 1.68 -1.55
C LEU A 83 15.89 1.12 -0.20
N MET A 84 16.68 0.05 -0.21
CA MET A 84 17.24 -0.58 0.98
C MET A 84 18.59 0.03 1.41
N GLY A 85 19.06 1.10 0.77
CA GLY A 85 20.34 1.73 1.06
C GLY A 85 21.54 0.81 0.79
N LYS A 86 21.42 -0.08 -0.20
CA LYS A 86 22.44 -1.04 -0.61
C LYS A 86 23.10 -0.61 -1.92
N ASP A 87 24.23 -1.24 -2.22
CA ASP A 87 24.92 -1.05 -3.50
C ASP A 87 24.00 -1.55 -4.64
N PRO A 88 23.64 -0.71 -5.62
CA PRO A 88 22.81 -1.10 -6.76
C PRO A 88 23.37 -2.29 -7.54
N ASP A 89 24.69 -2.41 -7.62
CA ASP A 89 25.35 -3.51 -8.33
C ASP A 89 25.33 -4.86 -7.56
N ALA A 90 24.87 -4.84 -6.29
CA ALA A 90 24.83 -6.03 -5.46
C ALA A 90 23.59 -6.91 -5.70
N LEU A 91 22.53 -6.35 -6.28
CA LEU A 91 21.25 -7.00 -6.46
C LEU A 91 20.76 -6.85 -7.91
N SER A 92 19.91 -7.78 -8.38
CA SER A 92 19.14 -7.52 -9.59
C SER A 92 17.98 -6.58 -9.31
N PRO A 93 17.42 -5.89 -10.31
CA PRO A 93 16.15 -5.21 -10.14
C PRO A 93 15.07 -6.14 -9.57
N LEU A 94 14.17 -5.60 -8.78
CA LEU A 94 12.95 -6.27 -8.36
C LEU A 94 11.96 -6.20 -9.51
N THR A 95 11.62 -7.35 -10.09
CA THR A 95 10.61 -7.44 -11.15
C THR A 95 9.25 -7.75 -10.52
N SER A 96 8.25 -6.91 -10.81
CA SER A 96 6.85 -7.15 -10.44
C SER A 96 5.99 -7.34 -11.68
N GLU A 97 5.31 -8.47 -11.77
CA GLU A 97 4.39 -8.81 -12.85
C GLU A 97 2.96 -8.88 -12.33
N PHE A 98 2.05 -8.17 -12.98
CA PHE A 98 0.61 -8.21 -12.73
C PHE A 98 -0.08 -8.85 -13.93
N LEU A 99 -0.86 -9.90 -13.67
CA LEU A 99 -1.72 -10.56 -14.65
C LEU A 99 -3.18 -10.38 -14.26
N VAL A 100 -4.02 -10.01 -15.23
CA VAL A 100 -5.47 -9.88 -15.06
C VAL A 100 -6.15 -11.03 -15.80
N GLU A 101 -6.90 -11.84 -15.07
CA GLU A 101 -7.63 -12.99 -15.59
C GLU A 101 -9.14 -12.81 -15.32
N ALA A 102 -9.94 -12.70 -16.38
CA ALA A 102 -11.39 -12.59 -16.23
C ALA A 102 -11.98 -13.86 -15.59
N GLN A 103 -12.91 -13.69 -14.68
CA GLN A 103 -13.69 -14.76 -14.05
C GLN A 103 -15.18 -14.64 -14.40
N SER A 104 -15.92 -15.71 -14.16
CA SER A 104 -17.39 -15.67 -14.26
C SER A 104 -17.96 -14.81 -13.12
N GLY A 105 -19.07 -14.11 -13.41
CA GLY A 105 -19.75 -13.32 -12.37
C GLY A 105 -19.32 -11.85 -12.28
N GLY A 106 -18.50 -11.36 -13.21
CA GLY A 106 -18.10 -9.94 -13.23
C GLY A 106 -16.95 -9.62 -12.28
N THR A 107 -16.09 -10.60 -12.01
CA THR A 107 -14.86 -10.45 -11.22
C THR A 107 -13.63 -10.77 -12.07
N CYS A 108 -12.46 -10.40 -11.59
CA CYS A 108 -11.16 -10.78 -12.12
C CYS A 108 -10.26 -11.32 -11.02
N ILE A 109 -9.35 -12.22 -11.38
CA ILE A 109 -8.19 -12.53 -10.56
C ILE A 109 -7.04 -11.62 -11.01
N VAL A 110 -6.48 -10.88 -10.07
CA VAL A 110 -5.19 -10.21 -10.24
C VAL A 110 -4.14 -11.09 -9.58
N ARG A 111 -3.25 -11.63 -10.42
CA ARG A 111 -2.09 -12.39 -9.97
C ARG A 111 -0.88 -11.49 -9.98
N VAL A 112 -0.14 -11.46 -8.88
CA VAL A 112 1.10 -10.70 -8.77
C VAL A 112 2.26 -11.66 -8.51
N THR A 113 3.30 -11.51 -9.31
CA THR A 113 4.57 -12.21 -9.11
C THR A 113 5.65 -11.18 -8.90
N SER A 114 6.33 -11.24 -7.76
CA SER A 114 7.55 -10.47 -7.51
C SER A 114 8.76 -11.40 -7.56
N SER A 115 9.80 -11.02 -8.28
CA SER A 115 11.00 -11.84 -8.45
C SER A 115 12.27 -10.99 -8.56
N GLY A 116 13.40 -11.58 -8.18
CA GLY A 116 14.71 -10.97 -8.29
C GLY A 116 15.83 -11.94 -7.96
N PHE A 117 17.07 -11.46 -8.06
CA PHE A 117 18.25 -12.22 -7.68
C PHE A 117 19.06 -11.42 -6.67
N GLY A 118 19.49 -12.08 -5.63
CA GLY A 118 20.33 -11.52 -4.58
C GLY A 118 21.63 -12.29 -4.39
N THR A 119 22.38 -11.89 -3.39
CA THR A 119 23.66 -12.51 -3.00
C THR A 119 23.52 -13.68 -2.03
N GLY A 120 22.32 -13.85 -1.46
CA GLY A 120 22.02 -14.81 -0.38
C GLY A 120 22.34 -14.27 1.01
N ALA A 121 22.42 -12.95 1.17
CA ALA A 121 22.60 -12.31 2.47
C ALA A 121 21.33 -12.50 3.34
N ALA A 122 21.49 -12.62 4.67
CA ALA A 122 20.38 -12.90 5.59
C ALA A 122 19.24 -11.86 5.52
N TRP A 123 19.57 -10.57 5.36
CA TRP A 123 18.58 -9.51 5.23
C TRP A 123 17.71 -9.62 3.97
N GLU A 124 18.23 -10.25 2.90
CA GLU A 124 17.47 -10.48 1.66
C GLU A 124 16.33 -11.46 1.91
N SER A 125 16.61 -12.57 2.61
CA SER A 125 15.57 -13.54 2.99
C SER A 125 14.50 -12.87 3.87
N GLU A 126 14.90 -12.08 4.86
CA GLU A 126 13.99 -11.34 5.73
C GLU A 126 13.12 -10.37 4.92
N PHE A 127 13.68 -9.61 3.99
CA PHE A 127 12.95 -8.73 3.10
C PHE A 127 11.89 -9.49 2.28
N TRP A 128 12.25 -10.63 1.65
CA TRP A 128 11.34 -11.44 0.86
C TRP A 128 10.24 -12.10 1.71
N ASP A 129 10.56 -12.51 2.93
CA ASP A 129 9.60 -13.09 3.87
C ASP A 129 8.54 -12.06 4.32
N THR A 130 8.91 -10.78 4.42
CA THR A 130 8.00 -9.69 4.82
C THR A 130 7.23 -9.08 3.65
N MET A 131 7.74 -9.19 2.43
CA MET A 131 7.12 -8.58 1.24
C MET A 131 5.71 -9.14 0.97
N GLY A 132 5.51 -10.45 1.07
CA GLY A 132 4.20 -11.07 0.83
C GLY A 132 3.11 -10.54 1.77
N PRO A 133 3.30 -10.63 3.10
CA PRO A 133 2.41 -10.00 4.07
C PRO A 133 2.22 -8.50 3.86
N GLY A 134 3.28 -7.78 3.44
CA GLY A 134 3.23 -6.34 3.14
C GLY A 134 2.31 -5.96 1.98
N TRP A 135 2.10 -6.84 1.01
CA TRP A 135 1.18 -6.60 -0.10
C TRP A 135 -0.29 -6.78 0.26
N MET A 136 -0.62 -7.65 1.21
CA MET A 136 -2.01 -8.00 1.55
C MET A 136 -2.89 -6.78 1.87
N PRO A 137 -2.45 -5.82 2.69
CA PRO A 137 -3.23 -4.61 2.97
C PRO A 137 -3.57 -3.79 1.72
N PHE A 138 -2.65 -3.71 0.77
CA PHE A 138 -2.88 -2.99 -0.49
C PHE A 138 -3.88 -3.72 -1.39
N PHE A 139 -3.92 -5.05 -1.37
CA PHE A 139 -4.95 -5.78 -2.11
C PHE A 139 -6.34 -5.63 -1.50
N ASP A 140 -6.45 -5.49 -0.19
CA ASP A 140 -7.72 -5.11 0.44
C ASP A 140 -8.14 -3.69 -0.01
N ASN A 141 -7.19 -2.74 -0.12
CA ASN A 141 -7.46 -1.43 -0.72
C ASN A 141 -7.90 -1.53 -2.19
N LEU A 142 -7.23 -2.33 -3.02
CA LEU A 142 -7.59 -2.54 -4.43
C LEU A 142 -9.01 -3.08 -4.57
N ARG A 143 -9.36 -4.08 -3.75
CA ARG A 143 -10.72 -4.65 -3.73
C ARG A 143 -11.75 -3.59 -3.35
N LEU A 144 -11.49 -2.82 -2.29
CA LEU A 144 -12.39 -1.77 -1.83
C LEU A 144 -12.52 -0.63 -2.85
N TYR A 145 -11.40 -0.21 -3.45
CA TYR A 145 -11.40 0.78 -4.53
C TYR A 145 -12.26 0.35 -5.71
N LEU A 146 -12.05 -0.85 -6.23
CA LEU A 146 -12.80 -1.37 -7.37
C LEU A 146 -14.29 -1.60 -7.03
N SER A 147 -14.61 -1.87 -5.76
CA SER A 147 -15.99 -2.05 -5.31
C SER A 147 -16.79 -0.74 -5.23
N HIS A 148 -16.13 0.37 -4.85
CA HIS A 148 -16.84 1.59 -4.46
C HIS A 148 -16.39 2.87 -5.20
N PHE A 149 -15.17 2.90 -5.70
CA PHE A 149 -14.55 4.11 -6.26
C PHE A 149 -13.90 3.91 -7.65
N PRO A 150 -14.33 2.93 -8.49
CA PRO A 150 -13.60 2.61 -9.72
C PRO A 150 -13.48 3.82 -10.63
N GLY A 151 -12.27 4.08 -11.13
CA GLY A 151 -11.96 5.18 -12.04
C GLY A 151 -11.88 6.56 -11.39
N GLN A 152 -12.11 6.68 -10.08
CA GLN A 152 -11.95 7.94 -9.36
C GLN A 152 -10.47 8.17 -9.01
N GLU A 153 -10.09 9.44 -8.93
CA GLU A 153 -8.76 9.89 -8.53
C GLU A 153 -8.71 10.16 -7.04
N ALA A 154 -7.68 9.65 -6.38
CA ALA A 154 -7.51 9.82 -4.96
C ALA A 154 -6.70 11.08 -4.61
N THR A 155 -7.11 11.77 -3.55
CA THR A 155 -6.26 12.68 -2.79
C THR A 155 -5.78 11.94 -1.55
N HIS A 156 -4.48 11.98 -1.29
CA HIS A 156 -3.87 11.26 -0.18
C HIS A 156 -3.82 12.09 1.09
N LEU A 157 -4.06 11.42 2.23
CA LEU A 157 -3.70 11.91 3.56
C LEU A 157 -2.82 10.84 4.20
N GLU A 158 -1.69 11.24 4.76
CA GLU A 158 -0.82 10.32 5.49
C GLU A 158 -0.25 11.01 6.73
N ALA A 159 -0.33 10.32 7.87
CA ALA A 159 0.31 10.77 9.10
C ALA A 159 0.85 9.57 9.86
N THR A 160 2.05 9.71 10.43
CA THR A 160 2.72 8.67 11.19
C THR A 160 3.44 9.24 12.41
N ALA A 161 3.55 8.44 13.47
CA ALA A 161 4.34 8.79 14.64
C ALA A 161 5.03 7.56 15.22
N SER A 162 6.32 7.71 15.53
CA SER A 162 7.12 6.68 16.20
C SER A 162 6.97 6.78 17.73
N HIS A 163 6.79 5.63 18.36
CA HIS A 163 6.62 5.50 19.81
C HIS A 163 7.60 4.46 20.37
N PRO A 164 8.06 4.60 21.61
CA PRO A 164 8.76 3.53 22.29
C PRO A 164 7.81 2.37 22.61
N GLY A 165 8.30 1.12 22.52
CA GLY A 165 7.53 -0.10 22.77
C GLY A 165 7.36 -0.96 21.54
N ASP A 166 6.51 -1.97 21.65
CA ASP A 166 6.18 -2.90 20.56
C ASP A 166 4.91 -2.48 19.79
N ALA A 167 4.78 -3.01 18.58
CA ALA A 167 3.68 -2.64 17.69
C ALA A 167 2.31 -3.18 18.16
N ASP A 168 2.25 -4.25 18.94
CA ASP A 168 0.98 -4.84 19.40
C ASP A 168 0.38 -4.00 20.53
N ALA A 169 1.21 -3.54 21.49
CA ALA A 169 0.77 -2.63 22.54
C ALA A 169 0.35 -1.28 21.96
N LEU A 170 1.10 -0.76 20.99
CA LEU A 170 0.75 0.46 20.27
C LEU A 170 -0.55 0.28 19.46
N TRP A 171 -0.74 -0.88 18.81
CA TRP A 171 -1.97 -1.21 18.10
C TRP A 171 -3.18 -1.20 19.01
N SER A 172 -3.10 -1.88 20.16
CA SER A 172 -4.20 -1.92 21.13
C SER A 172 -4.58 -0.50 21.57
N THR A 173 -3.60 0.33 21.87
CA THR A 173 -3.81 1.74 22.26
C THR A 173 -4.49 2.54 21.13
N LEU A 174 -4.00 2.41 19.90
CA LEU A 174 -4.52 3.12 18.74
C LEU A 174 -5.95 2.69 18.41
N HIS A 175 -6.20 1.38 18.39
CA HIS A 175 -7.50 0.78 18.13
C HIS A 175 -8.56 1.26 19.13
N ASP A 176 -8.26 1.19 20.42
CA ASP A 176 -9.16 1.62 21.48
C ASP A 176 -9.41 3.13 21.44
N ALA A 177 -8.37 3.94 21.23
CA ALA A 177 -8.48 5.39 21.17
C ALA A 177 -9.33 5.89 19.98
N LEU A 178 -9.38 5.12 18.89
CA LEU A 178 -10.20 5.43 17.72
C LEU A 178 -11.58 4.75 17.73
N GLY A 179 -11.84 3.86 18.69
CA GLY A 179 -13.09 3.13 18.81
C GLY A 179 -13.39 2.27 17.58
N LEU A 180 -12.36 1.67 16.98
CA LEU A 180 -12.51 0.79 15.82
C LEU A 180 -13.25 -0.47 16.25
N GLY A 181 -14.24 -0.88 15.45
CA GLY A 181 -15.07 -2.05 15.72
C GLY A 181 -14.71 -3.23 14.82
N ASP A 182 -15.54 -4.27 14.89
CA ASP A 182 -15.47 -5.44 14.03
C ASP A 182 -15.87 -5.12 12.57
N GLU A 183 -15.56 -6.02 11.64
CA GLU A 183 -15.97 -5.92 10.23
C GLU A 183 -17.49 -5.72 10.11
N GLY A 184 -17.93 -4.76 9.32
CA GLY A 184 -19.31 -4.33 9.14
C GLY A 184 -19.81 -3.29 10.14
N ALA A 185 -19.04 -2.98 11.20
CA ALA A 185 -19.43 -1.95 12.16
C ALA A 185 -19.39 -0.55 11.54
N THR A 186 -20.37 0.29 11.92
CA THR A 186 -20.30 1.72 11.64
C THR A 186 -19.46 2.39 12.72
N VAL A 187 -18.46 3.16 12.32
CA VAL A 187 -17.53 3.83 13.22
C VAL A 187 -17.46 5.33 12.94
N GLU A 188 -17.17 6.09 13.98
CA GLU A 188 -16.81 7.49 13.87
C GLU A 188 -15.33 7.66 14.25
N VAL A 189 -14.50 7.99 13.28
CA VAL A 189 -13.06 8.14 13.46
C VAL A 189 -12.71 9.62 13.29
N ARG A 190 -12.52 10.33 14.41
CA ARG A 190 -12.14 11.74 14.45
C ARG A 190 -13.01 12.65 13.58
N GLY A 191 -14.34 12.48 13.69
CA GLY A 191 -15.33 13.28 12.95
C GLY A 191 -15.61 12.79 11.53
N ALA A 192 -14.96 11.73 11.08
CA ALA A 192 -15.32 11.03 9.85
C ALA A 192 -16.13 9.77 10.19
N THR A 193 -17.21 9.53 9.47
CA THR A 193 -18.05 8.33 9.64
C THR A 193 -17.75 7.35 8.52
N GLY A 194 -17.71 6.07 8.86
CA GLY A 194 -17.46 5.02 7.90
C GLY A 194 -17.92 3.64 8.36
N THR A 195 -17.63 2.64 7.55
CA THR A 195 -17.86 1.22 7.83
C THR A 195 -16.52 0.49 7.86
N VAL A 196 -16.29 -0.34 8.86
CA VAL A 196 -15.12 -1.21 8.93
C VAL A 196 -15.27 -2.28 7.86
N GLU A 197 -14.37 -2.29 6.88
CA GLU A 197 -14.39 -3.24 5.75
C GLU A 197 -13.46 -4.43 5.98
N ARG A 198 -12.37 -4.22 6.73
CA ARG A 198 -11.40 -5.27 7.04
C ARG A 198 -10.72 -5.04 8.37
N VAL A 199 -10.59 -6.09 9.15
CA VAL A 199 -9.77 -6.12 10.38
C VAL A 199 -8.61 -7.11 10.14
N GLY A 200 -7.39 -6.61 10.19
CA GLY A 200 -6.16 -7.40 10.17
C GLY A 200 -5.52 -7.46 11.55
N GLU A 201 -4.35 -8.07 11.64
CA GLU A 201 -3.63 -8.24 12.92
C GLU A 201 -3.29 -6.91 13.58
N ARG A 202 -2.74 -5.97 12.81
CA ARG A 202 -2.36 -4.62 13.25
C ARG A 202 -2.77 -3.55 12.23
N GLN A 203 -3.95 -3.74 11.67
CA GLN A 203 -4.53 -2.83 10.69
C GLN A 203 -6.05 -2.94 10.68
N THR A 204 -6.71 -1.81 10.50
CA THR A 204 -8.14 -1.76 10.18
C THR A 204 -8.34 -0.88 8.96
N LEU A 205 -9.10 -1.37 7.98
CA LEU A 205 -9.52 -0.64 6.80
C LEU A 205 -10.98 -0.19 6.97
N VAL A 206 -11.20 1.11 6.86
CA VAL A 206 -12.52 1.75 6.99
C VAL A 206 -12.89 2.40 5.67
N ARG A 207 -14.08 2.09 5.15
CA ARG A 207 -14.67 2.84 4.05
C ARG A 207 -15.39 4.07 4.61
N LEU A 208 -14.83 5.23 4.35
CA LEU A 208 -15.39 6.51 4.77
C LEU A 208 -16.58 6.92 3.89
N THR A 209 -17.60 7.51 4.53
CA THR A 209 -18.80 8.06 3.85
C THR A 209 -18.91 9.56 4.02
N THR A 210 -18.56 10.11 5.17
CA THR A 210 -18.61 11.54 5.48
C THR A 210 -17.39 11.95 6.29
N PRO A 211 -16.95 13.21 6.23
CA PRO A 211 -17.41 14.28 5.34
C PRO A 211 -16.93 14.10 3.90
N VAL A 212 -15.90 13.30 3.67
CA VAL A 212 -15.32 13.00 2.36
C VAL A 212 -15.32 11.48 2.17
N PRO A 213 -15.95 10.97 1.08
CA PRO A 213 -15.90 9.53 0.79
C PRO A 213 -14.47 9.06 0.50
N GLY A 214 -14.12 7.87 0.97
CA GLY A 214 -12.77 7.36 0.79
C GLY A 214 -12.51 6.03 1.48
N MET A 215 -11.24 5.71 1.56
CA MET A 215 -10.70 4.57 2.30
C MET A 215 -9.70 5.09 3.32
N LEU A 216 -9.78 4.61 4.55
CA LEU A 216 -8.84 4.95 5.64
C LEU A 216 -8.25 3.65 6.18
N SER A 217 -6.94 3.51 6.08
CA SER A 217 -6.17 2.48 6.76
C SER A 217 -5.60 3.07 8.05
N VAL A 218 -5.85 2.39 9.17
CA VAL A 218 -5.21 2.65 10.46
C VAL A 218 -4.33 1.46 10.77
N TYR A 219 -3.07 1.67 11.13
CA TYR A 219 -2.11 0.59 11.25
C TYR A 219 -0.97 0.87 12.23
N THR A 220 -0.28 -0.19 12.66
CA THR A 220 1.00 -0.09 13.34
C THR A 220 2.01 -1.06 12.73
N TRP A 221 3.29 -0.71 12.80
CA TRP A 221 4.38 -1.63 12.46
C TRP A 221 5.56 -1.49 13.42
N ASP A 222 6.34 -2.55 13.50
CA ASP A 222 7.56 -2.58 14.29
C ASP A 222 8.71 -1.94 13.51
N GLU A 223 9.36 -0.92 14.08
CA GLU A 223 10.56 -0.31 13.49
C GLU A 223 11.84 -1.05 13.86
N GLY A 224 11.75 -2.04 14.75
CA GLY A 224 12.90 -2.62 15.41
C GLY A 224 13.45 -1.72 16.54
N SER A 225 14.46 -2.20 17.25
CA SER A 225 15.15 -1.45 18.32
C SER A 225 14.25 -0.96 19.46
N GLY A 226 13.11 -1.63 19.69
CA GLY A 226 12.15 -1.26 20.76
C GLY A 226 11.33 -0.03 20.44
N LYS A 227 11.06 0.22 19.16
CA LYS A 227 10.15 1.26 18.67
C LYS A 227 9.13 0.69 17.71
N ALA A 228 7.96 1.30 17.70
CA ALA A 228 6.89 1.02 16.75
C ALA A 228 6.29 2.31 16.21
N THR A 229 5.77 2.27 15.00
CA THR A 229 5.07 3.39 14.35
C THR A 229 3.58 3.14 14.36
N ALA A 230 2.80 4.15 14.78
CA ALA A 230 1.38 4.28 14.50
C ALA A 230 1.17 5.13 13.25
N GLY A 231 0.28 4.71 12.36
CA GLY A 231 0.02 5.41 11.11
C GLY A 231 -1.44 5.38 10.68
N VAL A 232 -1.77 6.39 9.90
CA VAL A 232 -3.01 6.45 9.13
C VAL A 232 -2.69 6.83 7.69
N ARG A 233 -3.37 6.19 6.76
CA ARG A 233 -3.34 6.53 5.34
C ARG A 233 -4.75 6.56 4.79
N ALA A 234 -5.13 7.66 4.14
CA ALA A 234 -6.42 7.75 3.49
C ALA A 234 -6.29 8.04 1.99
N TYR A 235 -7.21 7.46 1.23
CA TYR A 235 -7.45 7.70 -0.19
C TYR A 235 -8.84 8.32 -0.29
N LEU A 236 -8.92 9.59 -0.66
CA LEU A 236 -10.14 10.39 -0.60
C LEU A 236 -10.62 10.75 -2.00
N PHE A 237 -11.91 10.50 -2.27
CA PHE A 237 -12.50 10.57 -3.60
C PHE A 237 -13.59 11.64 -3.69
N SER A 238 -13.21 12.91 -3.65
CA SER A 238 -14.12 14.02 -3.91
C SER A 238 -13.37 15.29 -4.31
N ALA A 239 -14.09 16.26 -4.85
CA ALA A 239 -13.51 17.58 -5.18
C ALA A 239 -13.02 18.34 -3.94
N ASP A 240 -13.61 18.08 -2.76
CA ASP A 240 -13.26 18.76 -1.50
C ASP A 240 -12.12 18.04 -0.74
N ALA A 241 -11.60 16.93 -1.28
CA ALA A 241 -10.60 16.10 -0.61
C ALA A 241 -9.31 16.88 -0.29
N ALA A 242 -8.84 17.73 -1.21
CA ALA A 242 -7.64 18.52 -0.99
C ALA A 242 -7.77 19.53 0.17
N ASP A 243 -8.95 20.16 0.33
CA ASP A 243 -9.23 21.07 1.44
C ASP A 243 -9.33 20.32 2.76
N TYR A 244 -9.91 19.14 2.73
CA TYR A 244 -9.99 18.24 3.88
C TYR A 244 -8.60 17.81 4.33
N VAL A 245 -7.75 17.34 3.43
CA VAL A 245 -6.37 16.91 3.73
C VAL A 245 -5.57 18.05 4.36
N ARG A 246 -5.57 19.24 3.76
CA ARG A 246 -4.84 20.39 4.32
C ARG A 246 -5.20 20.73 5.77
N ARG A 247 -6.44 20.46 6.17
CA ARG A 247 -6.93 20.69 7.53
C ARG A 247 -6.63 19.52 8.45
N GLU A 248 -6.90 18.30 8.01
CA GLU A 248 -6.91 17.12 8.88
C GLU A 248 -5.53 16.45 9.02
N GLU A 249 -4.69 16.49 7.99
CA GLU A 249 -3.38 15.84 8.05
C GLU A 249 -2.48 16.37 9.19
N PRO A 250 -2.34 17.70 9.40
CA PRO A 250 -1.62 18.21 10.57
C PRO A 250 -2.29 17.83 11.90
N ALA A 251 -3.62 17.73 11.93
CA ALA A 251 -4.37 17.35 13.12
C ALA A 251 -4.18 15.85 13.44
N TRP A 252 -4.12 14.98 12.43
CA TRP A 252 -3.75 13.59 12.57
C TRP A 252 -2.32 13.42 13.07
N GLN A 253 -1.39 14.14 12.46
CA GLN A 253 0.02 14.10 12.84
C GLN A 253 0.22 14.48 14.32
N ALA A 254 -0.38 15.59 14.75
CA ALA A 254 -0.31 16.03 16.15
C ALA A 254 -0.97 15.04 17.12
N TRP A 255 -2.09 14.44 16.72
CA TRP A 255 -2.80 13.48 17.54
C TRP A 255 -2.00 12.17 17.72
N LEU A 256 -1.46 11.63 16.60
CA LEU A 256 -0.61 10.44 16.66
C LEU A 256 0.62 10.64 17.55
N GLN A 257 1.28 11.80 17.44
CA GLN A 257 2.42 12.16 18.30
C GLN A 257 2.05 12.27 19.79
N GLY A 258 0.80 12.59 20.08
CA GLY A 258 0.28 12.72 21.44
C GLY A 258 -0.26 11.43 22.06
N LEU A 259 -0.24 10.30 21.34
CA LEU A 259 -0.69 9.01 21.88
C LEU A 259 0.15 8.61 23.09
N SER A 260 -0.53 8.30 24.20
CA SER A 260 0.10 7.79 25.41
C SER A 260 0.08 6.27 25.39
N VAL A 261 1.20 5.65 25.10
CA VAL A 261 1.34 4.18 25.14
C VAL A 261 1.67 3.77 26.55
N PRO A 262 0.91 2.87 27.20
CA PRO A 262 1.26 2.32 28.49
C PRO A 262 2.64 1.63 28.42
N ALA A 263 3.46 1.87 29.46
CA ALA A 263 4.79 1.29 29.56
C ALA A 263 4.74 -0.22 29.88
#